data_a52b34f10b6488f1b1984c7285100142
#
_entry.id   a52b34f10b6488f1b1984c7285100142
#
_cell.length_a   1.000
_cell.length_b   1.000
_cell.length_c   1.000
_cell.angle_alpha   90.00
_cell.angle_beta   90.00
_cell.angle_gamma   90.00
#
_symmetry.space_group_name_H-M   'P 1'
#
loop_
_entity.id
_entity.type
_entity.pdbx_description
1 polymer ?
#
loop_
_entity_poly.entity_id
_entity_poly.type
_entity_poly.pdbx_seq_one_letter_code
_entity_poly.pdbx_strand_id
1 'polypeptide(L)'
;MLNRVKKMFVVSTLAACNMVFAGGTNLAAEVSGQTEECLMCHASITPGIIADWQNSRHANVTPAEALEKDKLSRRVSAREIPGEYMNVTVGCAECHTMNPDNHPGSFDHNEYRVHTVVSPNDCVTCHPVERAQYALNIMSHAYGNLVDNPVYVSLTESINGTQHFADMKTITTPADHETNAQSCLYCHGTKIEIGGKELRETDLGKMEFAILTNWPNQGVGRINPDGSMGSCSSCHARHQFSIEMARKPYTCSECHKGPDVPAYPVYSVSKHGNIYSSAHKSWNFENVPWVLGEDFTAPTCAVCHVSLLTDGEGEVIAERTHQMNNRLSHRIFGPVYAHPHPVSPNTTIIKNKAGLPLPTELTGEPAMEFLIGPEEQAKRREQMKTVCLSCHSRQWTDNHFAGIEKTIDVTNEMTLTATNILLEAWNRGLATGLPQNGNIFDENIEKMWIEQWLFYANSTRFASAMAGADYGVFANGRWYLSKNVQLMLDWLKIRDHGGE
;
A
#
# COMPACT_ATOMS: atom_id res chain seq x y z
N MET A 1 25.82 72.02 7.14
CA MET A 1 25.67 72.72 8.40
C MET A 1 25.07 71.78 9.44
N LEU A 2 25.88 71.49 10.42
CA LEU A 2 25.69 71.19 11.83
C LEU A 2 24.59 70.20 12.23
N ASN A 3 25.02 69.03 12.56
CA ASN A 3 25.22 68.48 13.92
C ASN A 3 24.09 68.72 14.93
N ARG A 4 23.51 67.65 15.42
CA ARG A 4 23.52 67.34 16.87
C ARG A 4 23.13 65.85 17.11
N VAL A 5 24.11 65.12 17.65
CA VAL A 5 24.00 63.86 18.34
C VAL A 5 23.16 64.05 19.62
N LYS A 6 22.15 63.24 19.87
CA LYS A 6 21.67 62.95 21.22
C LYS A 6 21.70 61.45 21.49
N LYS A 7 22.65 61.09 22.34
CA LYS A 7 22.63 59.81 23.06
C LYS A 7 21.41 59.74 23.91
N MET A 8 20.60 58.70 23.80
CA MET A 8 19.60 58.34 24.75
C MET A 8 19.85 56.93 25.26
N PHE A 9 20.06 56.86 26.56
CA PHE A 9 20.19 55.67 27.37
C PHE A 9 18.94 54.80 27.21
N VAL A 10 19.10 53.55 26.78
CA VAL A 10 18.02 52.56 26.85
C VAL A 10 18.22 51.77 28.14
N VAL A 11 17.34 52.01 29.07
CA VAL A 11 17.14 51.18 30.28
C VAL A 11 16.49 49.90 29.85
N SER A 12 17.20 48.77 30.03
CA SER A 12 16.65 47.45 29.84
C SER A 12 15.61 47.15 30.92
N THR A 13 14.35 47.19 30.54
CA THR A 13 13.30 46.50 31.29
C THR A 13 13.04 45.17 30.61
N LEU A 14 13.45 44.10 31.29
CA LEU A 14 13.01 42.75 31.00
C LEU A 14 11.48 42.72 31.22
N ALA A 15 10.72 42.88 30.15
CA ALA A 15 9.32 42.50 30.13
C ALA A 15 9.25 41.02 29.87
N ALA A 16 8.96 40.23 30.88
CA ALA A 16 8.55 38.84 30.75
C ALA A 16 7.35 38.81 29.81
N CYS A 17 7.56 38.36 28.58
CA CYS A 17 6.50 38.13 27.61
C CYS A 17 5.79 36.84 28.04
N ASN A 18 4.83 36.93 28.93
CA ASN A 18 3.82 35.91 29.11
C ASN A 18 3.01 35.87 27.78
N MET A 19 3.46 35.11 26.80
CA MET A 19 2.59 34.69 25.72
C MET A 19 1.57 33.72 26.32
N VAL A 20 0.44 34.24 26.67
CA VAL A 20 -0.79 33.46 26.87
C VAL A 20 -1.08 32.80 25.52
N PHE A 21 -0.81 31.53 25.41
CA PHE A 21 -1.35 30.69 24.35
C PHE A 21 -2.89 30.65 24.56
N ALA A 22 -3.60 31.62 24.02
CA ALA A 22 -5.06 31.60 23.91
C ALA A 22 -5.43 30.77 22.67
N GLY A 23 -5.31 29.50 22.80
CA GLY A 23 -5.71 28.44 21.88
C GLY A 23 -5.68 27.13 22.64
N GLY A 24 -6.36 27.10 23.80
CA GLY A 24 -6.52 25.89 24.59
C GLY A 24 -7.33 24.86 23.81
N THR A 25 -6.68 24.01 23.02
CA THR A 25 -7.21 22.67 22.79
C THR A 25 -7.15 22.00 24.16
N ASN A 26 -8.30 21.79 24.78
CA ASN A 26 -8.44 20.90 25.92
C ASN A 26 -7.95 19.52 25.46
N LEU A 27 -6.69 19.18 25.71
CA LEU A 27 -6.25 17.80 25.74
C LEU A 27 -7.05 17.19 26.91
N ALA A 28 -8.03 16.38 26.58
CA ALA A 28 -8.92 15.77 27.59
C ALA A 28 -8.20 14.70 28.43
N ALA A 29 -6.99 14.28 28.00
CA ALA A 29 -6.21 13.22 28.60
C ALA A 29 -4.80 13.70 28.95
N GLU A 30 -4.20 13.12 29.99
CA GLU A 30 -2.88 13.45 30.51
C GLU A 30 -1.79 13.04 29.51
N VAL A 31 -0.82 13.92 29.30
CA VAL A 31 0.37 13.68 28.46
C VAL A 31 1.50 13.19 29.37
N SER A 32 2.32 12.26 28.94
CA SER A 32 3.51 11.85 29.73
C SER A 32 4.53 12.97 29.82
N GLY A 33 5.28 13.05 30.95
CA GLY A 33 6.33 14.04 31.14
C GLY A 33 7.38 14.01 30.01
N GLN A 34 7.72 12.83 29.48
CA GLN A 34 8.65 12.70 28.36
C GLN A 34 8.08 13.33 27.07
N THR A 35 6.82 13.07 26.75
CA THR A 35 6.16 13.71 25.60
C THR A 35 6.03 15.21 25.81
N GLU A 36 5.75 15.72 27.02
CA GLU A 36 5.74 17.17 27.32
C GLU A 36 7.08 17.82 26.99
N GLU A 37 8.19 17.21 27.40
CA GLU A 37 9.54 17.69 27.06
C GLU A 37 9.81 17.71 25.55
N CYS A 38 9.37 16.69 24.80
CA CYS A 38 9.43 16.71 23.34
C CYS A 38 8.66 17.90 22.75
N LEU A 39 7.44 18.16 23.27
CA LEU A 39 6.59 19.23 22.79
C LEU A 39 7.17 20.62 23.03
N MET A 40 7.95 20.85 24.11
CA MET A 40 8.58 22.15 24.41
C MET A 40 9.45 22.66 23.25
N CYS A 41 10.14 21.78 22.54
CA CYS A 41 10.98 22.16 21.41
C CYS A 41 10.25 21.94 20.07
N HIS A 42 9.65 20.77 19.87
CA HIS A 42 9.07 20.39 18.58
C HIS A 42 7.81 21.20 18.20
N ALA A 43 7.14 21.87 19.16
CA ALA A 43 6.06 22.80 18.85
C ALA A 43 6.51 23.97 17.96
N SER A 44 7.77 24.38 18.04
CA SER A 44 8.35 25.41 17.18
C SER A 44 9.15 24.86 16.00
N ILE A 45 9.81 23.71 16.16
CA ILE A 45 10.71 23.12 15.14
C ILE A 45 9.91 22.36 14.06
N THR A 46 8.89 21.59 14.49
CA THR A 46 8.04 20.76 13.61
C THR A 46 6.56 20.96 13.87
N PRO A 47 6.04 22.19 13.76
CA PRO A 47 4.65 22.53 14.17
C PRO A 47 3.58 21.73 13.42
N GLY A 48 3.83 21.36 12.15
CA GLY A 48 2.90 20.53 11.37
C GLY A 48 2.76 19.12 11.95
N ILE A 49 3.84 18.50 12.42
CA ILE A 49 3.82 17.19 13.08
C ILE A 49 3.00 17.25 14.37
N ILE A 50 3.22 18.31 15.16
CA ILE A 50 2.49 18.50 16.40
C ILE A 50 1.00 18.72 16.14
N ALA A 51 0.64 19.54 15.16
CA ALA A 51 -0.76 19.78 14.79
C ALA A 51 -1.47 18.48 14.34
N ASP A 52 -0.79 17.64 13.52
CA ASP A 52 -1.31 16.35 13.10
C ASP A 52 -1.53 15.42 14.30
N TRP A 53 -0.53 15.32 15.19
CA TRP A 53 -0.67 14.50 16.41
C TRP A 53 -1.80 14.99 17.30
N GLN A 54 -1.91 16.29 17.57
CA GLN A 54 -2.99 16.88 18.38
C GLN A 54 -4.39 16.55 17.84
N ASN A 55 -4.53 16.44 16.52
CA ASN A 55 -5.78 16.05 15.88
C ASN A 55 -6.00 14.52 15.87
N SER A 56 -5.03 13.72 16.32
CA SER A 56 -5.13 12.26 16.35
C SER A 56 -5.93 11.78 17.56
N ARG A 57 -6.47 10.57 17.47
CA ARG A 57 -7.05 9.91 18.65
C ARG A 57 -5.97 9.53 19.67
N HIS A 58 -4.74 9.31 19.24
CA HIS A 58 -3.62 9.02 20.13
C HIS A 58 -3.37 10.16 21.13
N ALA A 59 -3.54 11.41 20.72
CA ALA A 59 -3.41 12.57 21.59
C ALA A 59 -4.65 12.83 22.49
N ASN A 60 -5.80 12.23 22.19
CA ASN A 60 -7.09 12.60 22.78
C ASN A 60 -7.79 11.47 23.54
N VAL A 61 -7.24 10.24 23.53
CA VAL A 61 -7.81 9.06 24.18
C VAL A 61 -6.70 8.24 24.78
N THR A 62 -6.77 7.99 26.09
CA THR A 62 -5.82 7.08 26.75
C THR A 62 -6.10 5.62 26.41
N PRO A 63 -5.10 4.73 26.50
CA PRO A 63 -5.31 3.29 26.38
C PRO A 63 -6.35 2.73 27.35
N ALA A 64 -6.43 3.24 28.57
CA ALA A 64 -7.46 2.86 29.54
C ALA A 64 -8.86 3.14 29.02
N GLU A 65 -9.12 4.39 28.58
CA GLU A 65 -10.40 4.79 27.99
C GLU A 65 -10.74 3.98 26.72
N ALA A 66 -9.70 3.64 25.92
CA ALA A 66 -9.89 2.84 24.73
C ALA A 66 -10.30 1.40 25.09
N LEU A 67 -9.79 0.81 26.17
CA LEU A 67 -10.13 -0.54 26.64
C LEU A 67 -11.52 -0.61 27.26
N GLU A 68 -12.04 0.49 27.83
CA GLU A 68 -13.39 0.57 28.38
C GLU A 68 -14.50 0.58 27.32
N LYS A 69 -14.16 0.86 26.05
CA LYS A 69 -15.15 0.85 24.96
C LYS A 69 -15.70 -0.55 24.73
N ASP A 70 -16.95 -0.63 24.31
CA ASP A 70 -17.59 -1.86 23.87
C ASP A 70 -16.76 -2.54 22.77
N LYS A 71 -16.84 -3.87 22.73
CA LYS A 71 -16.03 -4.69 21.80
C LYS A 71 -16.08 -4.20 20.34
N LEU A 72 -17.25 -3.82 19.85
CA LEU A 72 -17.39 -3.34 18.46
C LEU A 72 -16.85 -1.92 18.26
N SER A 73 -16.97 -1.06 19.27
CA SER A 73 -16.48 0.34 19.22
C SER A 73 -15.00 0.47 19.54
N ARG A 74 -14.37 -0.59 20.03
CA ARG A 74 -12.98 -0.59 20.46
C ARG A 74 -12.04 -0.53 19.24
N ARG A 75 -11.12 0.43 19.26
CA ARG A 75 -10.10 0.59 18.20
C ARG A 75 -8.77 -0.06 18.55
N VAL A 76 -8.51 -0.38 19.80
CA VAL A 76 -7.36 -1.18 20.26
C VAL A 76 -7.74 -2.65 20.34
N SER A 77 -6.84 -3.55 19.96
CA SER A 77 -7.09 -4.99 19.97
C SER A 77 -6.34 -5.75 21.07
N ALA A 78 -5.40 -5.08 21.76
CA ALA A 78 -4.74 -5.64 22.94
C ALA A 78 -5.79 -5.93 24.04
N ARG A 79 -5.57 -7.02 24.79
CA ARG A 79 -6.35 -7.34 25.98
C ARG A 79 -5.81 -6.65 27.22
N GLU A 80 -4.50 -6.49 27.27
CA GLU A 80 -3.74 -5.84 28.33
C GLU A 80 -2.70 -4.93 27.67
N ILE A 81 -2.47 -3.77 28.26
CA ILE A 81 -1.48 -2.79 27.85
C ILE A 81 -0.60 -2.51 29.07
N PRO A 82 0.72 -2.36 28.94
CA PRO A 82 1.60 -2.06 30.05
C PRO A 82 1.14 -0.85 30.88
N GLY A 83 1.24 -0.95 32.21
CA GLY A 83 0.68 0.02 33.14
C GLY A 83 1.17 1.45 32.95
N GLU A 84 2.42 1.61 32.49
CA GLU A 84 3.05 2.89 32.21
C GLU A 84 2.36 3.65 31.06
N TYR A 85 1.67 2.97 30.14
CA TYR A 85 0.95 3.60 29.02
C TYR A 85 -0.55 3.80 29.30
N MET A 86 -1.09 3.17 30.33
CA MET A 86 -2.55 3.07 30.52
C MET A 86 -3.24 4.42 30.65
N ASN A 87 -2.65 5.34 31.44
CA ASN A 87 -3.30 6.58 31.86
C ASN A 87 -2.75 7.83 31.16
N VAL A 88 -1.88 7.68 30.21
CA VAL A 88 -1.31 8.77 29.40
C VAL A 88 -1.73 8.64 27.94
N THR A 89 -1.77 9.74 27.23
CA THR A 89 -1.97 9.72 25.77
C THR A 89 -0.78 9.08 25.07
N VAL A 90 -0.98 8.50 23.88
CA VAL A 90 0.10 7.96 23.07
C VAL A 90 0.74 9.10 22.29
N GLY A 91 1.82 9.66 22.84
CA GLY A 91 2.52 10.82 22.30
C GLY A 91 3.83 10.46 21.61
N CYS A 92 4.72 11.47 21.57
CA CYS A 92 6.01 11.35 20.90
C CYS A 92 6.87 10.25 21.54
N ALA A 93 7.00 10.30 22.86
CA ALA A 93 7.83 9.35 23.61
C ALA A 93 7.28 7.92 23.51
N GLU A 94 5.95 7.73 23.62
CA GLU A 94 5.29 6.44 23.57
C GLU A 94 5.41 5.72 22.21
N CYS A 95 5.89 6.42 21.17
CA CYS A 95 6.22 5.84 19.87
C CYS A 95 7.73 5.82 19.61
N HIS A 96 8.43 6.92 19.90
CA HIS A 96 9.81 7.12 19.47
C HIS A 96 10.87 6.70 20.50
N THR A 97 10.49 6.39 21.74
CA THR A 97 11.38 5.80 22.76
C THR A 97 10.99 4.38 23.15
N MET A 98 9.92 3.83 22.54
CA MET A 98 9.47 2.47 22.79
C MET A 98 10.47 1.46 22.25
N ASN A 99 10.69 0.35 22.98
CA ASN A 99 11.53 -0.76 22.57
C ASN A 99 12.94 -0.36 22.04
N PRO A 100 13.69 0.54 22.68
CA PRO A 100 14.90 1.11 22.11
C PRO A 100 15.98 0.07 21.79
N ASP A 101 16.00 -1.06 22.48
CA ASP A 101 16.93 -2.16 22.24
C ASP A 101 16.63 -2.95 20.95
N ASN A 102 15.42 -2.87 20.45
CA ASN A 102 15.01 -3.48 19.19
C ASN A 102 15.26 -2.54 17.99
N HIS A 103 15.65 -1.28 18.24
CA HIS A 103 15.90 -0.28 17.20
C HIS A 103 17.39 0.02 17.05
N PRO A 104 18.09 -0.63 16.10
CA PRO A 104 19.53 -0.42 15.90
C PRO A 104 19.91 1.02 15.49
N GLY A 105 18.94 1.78 14.97
CA GLY A 105 19.08 3.20 14.64
C GLY A 105 18.76 4.17 15.78
N SER A 106 18.64 3.70 17.03
CA SER A 106 18.42 4.59 18.17
C SER A 106 19.65 5.45 18.46
N PHE A 107 19.42 6.71 18.82
CA PHE A 107 20.45 7.69 19.14
C PHE A 107 20.03 8.52 20.37
N ASP A 108 21.01 9.17 21.01
CA ASP A 108 20.75 10.00 22.18
C ASP A 108 20.25 11.39 21.76
N HIS A 109 19.09 11.78 22.28
CA HIS A 109 18.46 13.04 21.99
C HIS A 109 17.74 13.58 23.22
N ASN A 110 18.21 14.70 23.77
CA ASN A 110 17.66 15.33 24.96
C ASN A 110 17.51 14.34 26.14
N GLU A 111 18.56 13.61 26.46
CA GLU A 111 18.64 12.59 27.54
C GLU A 111 17.79 11.31 27.28
N TYR A 112 17.06 11.23 26.15
CA TYR A 112 16.30 10.06 25.76
C TYR A 112 16.97 9.31 24.62
N ARG A 113 16.82 8.00 24.62
CA ARG A 113 17.20 7.15 23.52
C ARG A 113 16.07 7.05 22.51
N VAL A 114 16.19 7.75 21.38
CA VAL A 114 15.14 7.96 20.38
C VAL A 114 15.43 7.18 19.10
N HIS A 115 14.41 6.68 18.44
CA HIS A 115 14.49 6.15 17.08
C HIS A 115 13.52 6.89 16.15
N THR A 116 13.95 7.18 14.92
CA THR A 116 13.13 7.90 13.92
C THR A 116 12.08 7.01 13.30
N VAL A 117 12.42 5.72 13.06
CA VAL A 117 11.56 4.78 12.34
C VAL A 117 10.72 3.98 13.32
N VAL A 118 9.47 4.39 13.48
CA VAL A 118 8.47 3.59 14.21
C VAL A 118 7.98 2.45 13.29
N SER A 119 7.98 1.25 13.83
CA SER A 119 7.71 0.01 13.10
C SER A 119 6.39 -0.65 13.51
N PRO A 120 5.91 -1.65 12.77
CA PRO A 120 4.76 -2.46 13.20
C PRO A 120 4.98 -3.16 14.55
N ASN A 121 6.21 -3.39 14.97
CA ASN A 121 6.53 -4.00 16.26
C ASN A 121 6.32 -3.04 17.44
N ASP A 122 6.31 -1.73 17.22
CA ASP A 122 5.94 -0.76 18.25
C ASP A 122 4.43 -0.66 18.38
N CYS A 123 3.74 -0.69 17.25
CA CYS A 123 2.27 -0.67 17.21
C CYS A 123 1.64 -1.89 17.89
N VAL A 124 2.32 -3.04 17.93
CA VAL A 124 1.80 -4.31 18.45
C VAL A 124 1.40 -4.24 19.93
N THR A 125 1.98 -3.33 20.71
CA THR A 125 1.67 -3.13 22.13
C THR A 125 0.17 -2.85 22.35
N CYS A 126 -0.45 -2.09 21.44
CA CYS A 126 -1.88 -1.77 21.51
C CYS A 126 -2.70 -2.41 20.38
N HIS A 127 -2.06 -2.76 19.23
CA HIS A 127 -2.69 -3.27 18.01
C HIS A 127 -2.18 -4.66 17.56
N PRO A 128 -2.15 -5.68 18.45
CA PRO A 128 -1.56 -6.99 18.12
C PRO A 128 -2.32 -7.73 17.02
N VAL A 129 -3.66 -7.61 16.95
CA VAL A 129 -4.47 -8.30 15.94
C VAL A 129 -4.24 -7.67 14.57
N GLU A 130 -4.23 -6.35 14.48
CA GLU A 130 -4.00 -5.61 13.24
C GLU A 130 -2.60 -5.91 12.70
N ARG A 131 -1.59 -5.91 13.56
CA ARG A 131 -0.21 -6.27 13.19
C ARG A 131 -0.11 -7.70 12.68
N ALA A 132 -0.72 -8.66 13.38
CA ALA A 132 -0.71 -10.08 12.98
C ALA A 132 -1.43 -10.30 11.65
N GLN A 133 -2.58 -9.68 11.45
CA GLN A 133 -3.33 -9.75 10.19
C GLN A 133 -2.58 -9.10 9.04
N TYR A 134 -1.94 -7.94 9.26
CA TYR A 134 -1.15 -7.28 8.23
C TYR A 134 0.08 -8.08 7.83
N ALA A 135 0.73 -8.77 8.77
CA ALA A 135 1.84 -9.66 8.46
C ALA A 135 1.47 -10.83 7.52
N LEU A 136 0.18 -11.22 7.50
CA LEU A 136 -0.36 -12.23 6.57
C LEU A 136 -0.88 -11.62 5.25
N ASN A 137 -0.81 -10.32 5.10
CA ASN A 137 -1.21 -9.62 3.89
C ASN A 137 -0.06 -9.63 2.87
N ILE A 138 -0.35 -9.94 1.62
CA ILE A 138 0.64 -9.92 0.54
C ILE A 138 1.33 -8.55 0.37
N MET A 139 0.65 -7.45 0.74
CA MET A 139 1.21 -6.10 0.67
C MET A 139 2.37 -5.91 1.65
N SER A 140 2.34 -6.50 2.85
CA SER A 140 3.47 -6.40 3.80
C SER A 140 4.74 -7.09 3.32
N HIS A 141 4.63 -7.99 2.34
CA HIS A 141 5.73 -8.70 1.70
C HIS A 141 6.11 -8.11 0.32
N ALA A 142 5.53 -6.97 -0.05
CA ALA A 142 5.63 -6.45 -1.42
C ALA A 142 7.07 -6.15 -1.84
N TYR A 143 7.94 -5.69 -0.92
CA TYR A 143 9.35 -5.49 -1.21
C TYR A 143 10.03 -6.80 -1.64
N GLY A 144 10.06 -7.80 -0.77
CA GLY A 144 10.71 -9.08 -1.06
C GLY A 144 10.08 -9.79 -2.27
N ASN A 145 8.75 -9.75 -2.39
CA ASN A 145 8.04 -10.32 -3.55
C ASN A 145 8.47 -9.70 -4.88
N LEU A 146 8.93 -8.45 -4.88
CA LEU A 146 9.44 -7.78 -6.08
C LEU A 146 10.92 -8.05 -6.31
N VAL A 147 11.77 -7.82 -5.30
CA VAL A 147 13.24 -7.81 -5.48
C VAL A 147 13.89 -9.20 -5.41
N ASP A 148 13.23 -10.16 -4.78
CA ASP A 148 13.72 -11.53 -4.65
C ASP A 148 13.14 -12.49 -5.70
N ASN A 149 12.26 -12.01 -6.58
CA ASN A 149 11.72 -12.79 -7.70
C ASN A 149 12.42 -12.39 -9.01
N PRO A 150 13.24 -13.26 -9.63
CA PRO A 150 14.01 -12.91 -10.82
C PRO A 150 13.16 -12.49 -12.03
N VAL A 151 11.92 -12.97 -12.15
CA VAL A 151 10.99 -12.51 -13.20
C VAL A 151 10.61 -11.07 -13.00
N TYR A 152 10.32 -10.67 -11.75
CA TYR A 152 10.01 -9.25 -11.45
C TYR A 152 11.23 -8.36 -11.51
N VAL A 153 12.42 -8.86 -11.16
CA VAL A 153 13.69 -8.13 -11.36
C VAL A 153 13.90 -7.81 -12.84
N SER A 154 13.76 -8.81 -13.71
CA SER A 154 13.89 -8.61 -15.17
C SER A 154 12.84 -7.62 -15.72
N LEU A 155 11.60 -7.67 -15.19
CA LEU A 155 10.57 -6.71 -15.56
C LEU A 155 10.91 -5.29 -15.10
N THR A 156 11.41 -5.13 -13.88
CA THR A 156 11.84 -3.84 -13.33
C THR A 156 12.99 -3.24 -14.15
N GLU A 157 13.97 -4.05 -14.53
CA GLU A 157 15.09 -3.63 -15.40
C GLU A 157 14.61 -3.20 -16.77
N SER A 158 13.67 -3.93 -17.36
CA SER A 158 13.09 -3.56 -18.67
C SER A 158 12.29 -2.24 -18.63
N ILE A 159 11.68 -1.90 -17.49
CA ILE A 159 10.90 -0.68 -17.32
C ILE A 159 11.78 0.51 -16.94
N ASN A 160 12.63 0.35 -15.94
CA ASN A 160 13.39 1.44 -15.32
C ASN A 160 14.77 1.64 -15.92
N GLY A 161 15.31 0.62 -16.61
CA GLY A 161 16.65 0.67 -17.21
C GLY A 161 16.75 1.69 -18.35
N THR A 162 17.92 2.31 -18.48
CA THR A 162 18.19 3.25 -19.55
C THR A 162 18.61 2.51 -20.82
N GLN A 163 17.89 2.74 -21.91
CA GLN A 163 18.15 2.11 -23.19
C GLN A 163 19.07 2.98 -24.07
N HIS A 164 20.11 2.36 -24.63
CA HIS A 164 21.05 2.95 -25.57
C HIS A 164 20.97 2.23 -26.89
N PHE A 165 21.04 2.98 -28.00
CA PHE A 165 21.08 2.41 -29.32
C PHE A 165 22.55 2.26 -29.79
N ALA A 166 22.96 1.04 -30.13
CA ALA A 166 24.26 0.75 -30.72
C ALA A 166 24.15 -0.48 -31.63
N ASP A 167 24.79 -0.45 -32.79
CA ASP A 167 24.89 -1.57 -33.74
C ASP A 167 23.55 -2.23 -34.07
N MET A 168 22.52 -1.42 -34.36
CA MET A 168 21.16 -1.86 -34.69
C MET A 168 20.48 -2.65 -33.56
N LYS A 169 20.93 -2.50 -32.30
CA LYS A 169 20.37 -3.09 -31.10
C LYS A 169 20.14 -2.05 -30.01
N THR A 170 19.25 -2.35 -29.09
CA THR A 170 19.12 -1.62 -27.82
C THR A 170 19.90 -2.36 -26.75
N ILE A 171 20.70 -1.64 -25.98
CA ILE A 171 21.43 -2.14 -24.81
C ILE A 171 20.82 -1.45 -23.61
N THR A 172 20.36 -2.22 -22.63
CA THR A 172 19.76 -1.68 -21.39
C THR A 172 20.81 -1.62 -20.29
N THR A 173 21.05 -0.43 -19.74
CA THR A 173 21.78 -0.25 -18.49
C THR A 173 20.79 -0.33 -17.35
N PRO A 174 20.97 -1.20 -16.35
CA PRO A 174 20.08 -1.30 -15.20
C PRO A 174 19.93 0.05 -14.49
N ALA A 175 18.73 0.32 -13.99
CA ALA A 175 18.47 1.51 -13.18
C ALA A 175 19.25 1.46 -11.86
N ASP A 176 19.66 2.61 -11.36
CA ASP A 176 20.25 2.73 -10.04
C ASP A 176 19.19 2.54 -8.94
N HIS A 177 19.67 2.48 -7.70
CA HIS A 177 18.80 2.29 -6.55
C HIS A 177 17.80 3.44 -6.36
N GLU A 178 18.20 4.69 -6.59
CA GLU A 178 17.35 5.87 -6.43
C GLU A 178 16.20 5.86 -7.43
N THR A 179 16.48 5.54 -8.69
CA THR A 179 15.45 5.37 -9.72
C THR A 179 14.43 4.31 -9.33
N ASN A 180 14.90 3.16 -8.82
CA ASN A 180 14.01 2.11 -8.34
C ASN A 180 13.21 2.52 -7.09
N ALA A 181 13.81 3.29 -6.16
CA ALA A 181 13.15 3.80 -4.97
C ALA A 181 12.04 4.82 -5.31
N GLN A 182 12.24 5.62 -6.35
CA GLN A 182 11.25 6.61 -6.83
C GLN A 182 10.17 6.00 -7.75
N SER A 183 10.35 4.78 -8.22
CA SER A 183 9.44 4.06 -9.10
C SER A 183 8.77 2.87 -8.39
N CYS A 184 9.19 1.65 -8.67
CA CYS A 184 8.55 0.44 -8.13
C CYS A 184 8.56 0.39 -6.59
N LEU A 185 9.68 0.76 -5.96
CA LEU A 185 9.83 0.68 -4.51
C LEU A 185 9.10 1.82 -3.77
N TYR A 186 8.63 2.85 -4.47
CA TYR A 186 7.75 3.84 -3.85
C TYR A 186 6.49 3.19 -3.27
N CYS A 187 5.88 2.27 -4.03
CA CYS A 187 4.70 1.52 -3.61
C CYS A 187 5.05 0.22 -2.86
N HIS A 188 6.04 -0.54 -3.38
CA HIS A 188 6.42 -1.84 -2.84
C HIS A 188 7.23 -1.75 -1.53
N GLY A 189 7.79 -0.60 -1.22
CA GLY A 189 8.64 -0.37 -0.05
C GLY A 189 10.12 -0.48 -0.36
N THR A 190 10.93 0.10 0.50
CA THR A 190 12.38 -0.04 0.51
C THR A 190 12.85 -0.79 1.75
N LYS A 191 14.06 -1.30 1.75
CA LYS A 191 14.74 -1.77 2.95
C LYS A 191 15.49 -0.58 3.58
N ILE A 192 15.05 -0.16 4.78
CA ILE A 192 15.70 0.93 5.50
C ILE A 192 16.94 0.38 6.20
N GLU A 193 18.07 1.00 5.95
CA GLU A 193 19.36 0.61 6.53
C GLU A 193 19.92 1.71 7.40
N ILE A 194 20.69 1.30 8.42
CA ILE A 194 21.36 2.19 9.36
C ILE A 194 22.82 2.34 8.94
N GLY A 195 23.19 3.52 8.48
CA GLY A 195 24.55 3.87 8.06
C GLY A 195 25.45 4.34 9.21
N GLY A 196 24.95 4.32 10.45
CA GLY A 196 25.64 4.82 11.63
C GLY A 196 24.96 6.05 12.22
N LYS A 197 25.73 6.91 12.86
CA LYS A 197 25.28 8.15 13.49
C LYS A 197 26.18 9.31 13.08
N GLU A 198 25.62 10.50 13.05
CA GLU A 198 26.35 11.73 12.79
C GLU A 198 25.98 12.83 13.77
N LEU A 199 26.95 13.70 14.07
CA LEU A 199 26.74 14.93 14.83
C LEU A 199 26.41 16.05 13.86
N ARG A 200 25.26 16.68 14.02
CA ARG A 200 24.83 17.88 13.26
C ARG A 200 24.85 19.09 14.18
N GLU A 201 25.27 20.22 13.63
CA GLU A 201 25.09 21.51 14.26
C GLU A 201 23.62 21.93 14.14
N THR A 202 23.02 22.29 15.27
CA THR A 202 21.61 22.77 15.32
C THR A 202 21.56 24.08 16.10
N ASP A 203 20.45 24.78 16.07
CA ASP A 203 20.23 25.99 16.87
C ASP A 203 20.34 25.74 18.39
N LEU A 204 20.20 24.47 18.80
CA LEU A 204 20.34 24.03 20.21
C LEU A 204 21.72 23.44 20.52
N GLY A 205 22.69 23.53 19.60
CA GLY A 205 24.03 22.95 19.70
C GLY A 205 24.18 21.66 18.90
N LYS A 206 25.27 20.93 19.17
CA LYS A 206 25.57 19.67 18.47
C LYS A 206 24.69 18.56 19.00
N MET A 207 23.95 17.93 18.10
CA MET A 207 23.05 16.81 18.39
C MET A 207 23.39 15.60 17.51
N GLU A 208 23.23 14.41 18.08
CA GLU A 208 23.39 13.15 17.35
C GLU A 208 22.12 12.81 16.56
N PHE A 209 22.30 12.26 15.36
CA PHE A 209 21.21 11.75 14.50
C PHE A 209 21.62 10.42 13.86
N ALA A 210 20.66 9.53 13.67
CA ALA A 210 20.88 8.34 12.88
C ALA A 210 21.03 8.68 11.39
N ILE A 211 21.99 8.04 10.73
CA ILE A 211 22.10 8.06 9.26
C ILE A 211 21.23 6.93 8.73
N LEU A 212 20.14 7.30 8.03
CA LEU A 212 19.18 6.37 7.47
C LEU A 212 19.27 6.38 5.95
N THR A 213 19.49 5.20 5.36
CA THR A 213 19.41 5.01 3.91
C THR A 213 18.01 4.52 3.52
N ASN A 214 17.52 4.92 2.36
CA ASN A 214 16.18 4.55 1.85
C ASN A 214 15.01 5.07 2.71
N TRP A 215 15.25 6.09 3.51
CA TRP A 215 14.26 6.80 4.29
C TRP A 215 14.18 8.27 3.84
N PRO A 216 12.97 8.91 3.80
CA PRO A 216 11.68 8.31 4.15
C PRO A 216 11.09 7.46 3.02
N ASN A 217 10.41 6.37 3.37
CA ASN A 217 9.62 5.55 2.46
C ASN A 217 8.32 5.10 3.15
N GLN A 218 7.22 5.12 2.40
CA GLN A 218 5.86 4.78 2.87
C GLN A 218 5.30 3.54 2.18
N GLY A 219 6.08 2.86 1.35
CA GLY A 219 5.61 1.69 0.63
C GLY A 219 5.12 0.58 1.57
N VAL A 220 4.06 -0.12 1.16
CA VAL A 220 3.33 -1.08 1.99
C VAL A 220 4.19 -2.24 2.49
N GLY A 221 5.23 -2.63 1.75
CA GLY A 221 6.15 -3.71 2.09
C GLY A 221 7.50 -3.25 2.66
N ARG A 222 7.60 -2.02 3.16
CA ARG A 222 8.83 -1.49 3.75
C ARG A 222 9.45 -2.47 4.75
N ILE A 223 10.75 -2.70 4.65
CA ILE A 223 11.52 -3.45 5.66
C ILE A 223 12.13 -2.44 6.62
N ASN A 224 11.79 -2.56 7.88
CA ASN A 224 12.21 -1.64 8.93
C ASN A 224 13.55 -2.06 9.53
N PRO A 225 14.29 -1.14 10.21
CA PRO A 225 15.59 -1.46 10.80
C PRO A 225 15.56 -2.59 11.85
N ASP A 226 14.42 -2.82 12.50
CA ASP A 226 14.19 -3.92 13.44
C ASP A 226 13.87 -5.26 12.75
N GLY A 227 13.92 -5.32 11.42
CA GLY A 227 13.58 -6.49 10.60
C GLY A 227 12.09 -6.72 10.37
N SER A 228 11.20 -5.92 10.97
CA SER A 228 9.78 -6.03 10.72
C SER A 228 9.42 -5.59 9.30
N MET A 229 8.40 -6.21 8.72
CA MET A 229 7.91 -5.92 7.38
C MET A 229 6.59 -5.17 7.45
N GLY A 230 6.46 -4.22 6.53
CA GLY A 230 5.24 -3.45 6.33
C GLY A 230 5.30 -2.04 6.91
N SER A 231 4.31 -1.25 6.55
CA SER A 231 4.16 0.13 6.99
C SER A 231 2.70 0.44 7.28
N CYS A 232 2.34 0.55 8.56
CA CYS A 232 1.00 0.98 8.98
C CYS A 232 0.68 2.39 8.47
N SER A 233 1.72 3.23 8.39
CA SER A 233 1.61 4.61 7.90
C SER A 233 1.41 4.75 6.39
N SER A 234 1.40 3.66 5.63
CA SER A 234 0.96 3.68 4.22
C SER A 234 -0.53 4.00 4.07
N CYS A 235 -1.33 3.60 5.06
CA CYS A 235 -2.78 3.83 5.06
C CYS A 235 -3.19 4.83 6.15
N HIS A 236 -2.54 4.80 7.32
CA HIS A 236 -2.74 5.70 8.44
C HIS A 236 -1.61 6.73 8.47
N ALA A 237 -1.77 7.83 7.72
CA ALA A 237 -0.69 8.83 7.62
C ALA A 237 -0.20 9.32 8.99
N ARG A 238 1.11 9.38 9.14
CA ARG A 238 1.78 9.97 10.31
C ARG A 238 1.43 11.47 10.38
N HIS A 239 1.19 12.07 11.49
CA HIS A 239 1.13 11.64 12.87
C HIS A 239 -0.34 11.66 13.33
N GLN A 240 -1.26 11.96 12.42
CA GLN A 240 -2.69 12.00 12.68
C GLN A 240 -3.29 10.59 12.84
N PHE A 241 -2.75 9.58 12.16
CA PHE A 241 -3.26 8.20 12.15
C PHE A 241 -4.77 8.12 11.89
N SER A 242 -5.26 8.93 10.98
CA SER A 242 -6.68 9.09 10.68
C SER A 242 -7.31 7.82 10.11
N ILE A 243 -8.42 7.39 10.71
CA ILE A 243 -9.24 6.33 10.15
C ILE A 243 -10.05 6.84 8.95
N GLU A 244 -10.43 8.11 8.94
CA GLU A 244 -11.08 8.76 7.81
C GLU A 244 -10.21 8.67 6.56
N MET A 245 -8.92 9.03 6.67
CA MET A 245 -7.97 8.93 5.57
C MET A 245 -7.85 7.48 5.06
N ALA A 246 -7.70 6.50 5.97
CA ALA A 246 -7.60 5.09 5.62
C ALA A 246 -8.87 4.52 4.96
N ARG A 247 -10.04 5.12 5.21
CA ARG A 247 -11.33 4.70 4.62
C ARG A 247 -11.64 5.35 3.28
N LYS A 248 -11.00 6.48 2.95
CA LYS A 248 -11.19 7.18 1.68
C LYS A 248 -10.44 6.47 0.55
N PRO A 249 -11.05 6.31 -0.62
CA PRO A 249 -10.43 5.60 -1.75
C PRO A 249 -9.11 6.22 -2.21
N TYR A 250 -8.90 7.50 -1.98
CA TYR A 250 -7.69 8.21 -2.39
C TYR A 250 -6.42 7.62 -1.76
N THR A 251 -6.47 7.16 -0.51
CA THR A 251 -5.35 6.47 0.15
C THR A 251 -4.89 5.22 -0.62
N CYS A 252 -5.85 4.43 -1.11
CA CYS A 252 -5.52 3.26 -1.94
C CYS A 252 -4.96 3.68 -3.30
N SER A 253 -5.41 4.83 -3.83
CA SER A 253 -4.99 5.34 -5.13
C SER A 253 -3.53 5.76 -5.20
N GLU A 254 -2.86 5.97 -4.08
CA GLU A 254 -1.42 6.28 -4.09
C GLU A 254 -0.61 5.21 -4.81
N CYS A 255 -1.04 3.94 -4.70
CA CYS A 255 -0.39 2.79 -5.32
C CYS A 255 -1.27 2.10 -6.40
N HIS A 256 -2.59 2.05 -6.21
CA HIS A 256 -3.52 1.33 -7.09
C HIS A 256 -4.08 2.22 -8.23
N LYS A 257 -3.20 2.95 -8.92
CA LYS A 257 -3.52 3.84 -10.05
C LYS A 257 -3.44 3.19 -11.42
N GLY A 258 -2.73 2.10 -11.54
CA GLY A 258 -2.45 1.46 -12.83
C GLY A 258 -1.31 2.14 -13.62
N PRO A 259 -1.07 1.68 -14.85
CA PRO A 259 -1.92 0.80 -15.68
C PRO A 259 -1.97 -0.68 -15.24
N ASP A 260 -1.05 -1.14 -14.42
CA ASP A 260 -0.91 -2.53 -13.97
C ASP A 260 -1.99 -2.97 -12.97
N VAL A 261 -2.28 -2.12 -11.98
CA VAL A 261 -3.33 -2.35 -10.97
C VAL A 261 -4.30 -1.17 -10.94
N PRO A 262 -5.19 -1.01 -11.95
CA PRO A 262 -6.01 0.18 -12.13
C PRO A 262 -7.28 0.18 -11.25
N ALA A 263 -7.17 -0.26 -9.98
CA ALA A 263 -8.33 -0.40 -9.10
C ALA A 263 -9.03 0.94 -8.84
N TYR A 264 -8.27 2.00 -8.54
CA TYR A 264 -8.86 3.31 -8.27
C TYR A 264 -9.48 3.99 -9.50
N PRO A 265 -8.83 4.07 -10.67
CA PRO A 265 -9.47 4.63 -11.86
C PRO A 265 -10.75 3.89 -12.25
N VAL A 266 -10.75 2.55 -12.19
CA VAL A 266 -11.94 1.74 -12.46
C VAL A 266 -13.04 2.02 -11.44
N TYR A 267 -12.70 2.07 -10.14
CA TYR A 267 -13.66 2.44 -9.09
C TYR A 267 -14.24 3.83 -9.33
N SER A 268 -13.42 4.82 -9.66
CA SER A 268 -13.85 6.22 -9.80
C SER A 268 -14.90 6.43 -10.92
N VAL A 269 -14.86 5.61 -11.97
CA VAL A 269 -15.88 5.63 -13.06
C VAL A 269 -17.05 4.68 -12.81
N SER A 270 -17.03 3.90 -11.73
CA SER A 270 -18.15 3.04 -11.33
C SER A 270 -19.29 3.83 -10.68
N LYS A 271 -20.47 3.21 -10.53
CA LYS A 271 -21.57 3.84 -9.79
C LYS A 271 -21.23 4.08 -8.33
N HIS A 272 -20.49 3.18 -7.70
CA HIS A 272 -20.01 3.37 -6.32
C HIS A 272 -19.07 4.58 -6.18
N GLY A 273 -18.11 4.72 -7.08
CA GLY A 273 -17.22 5.87 -7.12
C GLY A 273 -17.94 7.18 -7.42
N ASN A 274 -18.97 7.14 -8.28
CA ASN A 274 -19.80 8.31 -8.58
C ASN A 274 -20.60 8.77 -7.36
N ILE A 275 -21.24 7.82 -6.63
CA ILE A 275 -21.96 8.14 -5.38
C ILE A 275 -21.00 8.69 -4.32
N TYR A 276 -19.84 8.02 -4.13
CA TYR A 276 -18.80 8.50 -3.24
C TYR A 276 -18.41 9.95 -3.57
N SER A 277 -18.09 10.24 -4.82
CA SER A 277 -17.67 11.57 -5.27
C SER A 277 -18.72 12.65 -4.94
N SER A 278 -19.99 12.30 -5.07
CA SER A 278 -21.10 13.23 -4.87
C SER A 278 -21.49 13.42 -3.40
N ALA A 279 -21.44 12.36 -2.59
CA ALA A 279 -22.07 12.32 -1.27
C ALA A 279 -21.09 12.26 -0.08
N HIS A 280 -19.81 11.93 -0.29
CA HIS A 280 -18.88 11.62 0.80
C HIS A 280 -18.67 12.76 1.83
N LYS A 281 -18.96 14.01 1.48
CA LYS A 281 -18.83 15.14 2.42
C LYS A 281 -19.84 15.09 3.58
N SER A 282 -20.93 14.36 3.38
CA SER A 282 -21.95 14.14 4.43
C SER A 282 -21.76 12.83 5.19
N TRP A 283 -20.75 12.01 4.82
CA TRP A 283 -20.50 10.74 5.47
C TRP A 283 -19.66 10.89 6.74
N ASN A 284 -19.93 10.01 7.71
CA ASN A 284 -19.12 9.91 8.91
C ASN A 284 -18.03 8.84 8.76
N PHE A 285 -16.82 9.24 8.44
CA PHE A 285 -15.70 8.31 8.29
C PHE A 285 -15.06 7.88 9.62
N GLU A 286 -15.42 8.55 10.74
CA GLU A 286 -14.77 8.31 12.03
C GLU A 286 -15.50 7.26 12.88
N ASN A 287 -16.76 6.95 12.59
CA ASN A 287 -17.54 6.04 13.43
C ASN A 287 -17.03 4.59 13.38
N VAL A 288 -17.02 3.89 14.53
CA VAL A 288 -16.66 2.48 14.67
C VAL A 288 -17.65 1.82 15.63
N PRO A 289 -18.40 0.79 15.21
CA PRO A 289 -18.45 0.21 13.85
C PRO A 289 -18.89 1.22 12.80
N TRP A 290 -18.65 0.95 11.53
CA TRP A 290 -19.10 1.80 10.43
C TRP A 290 -20.46 1.33 9.94
N VAL A 291 -21.48 2.15 10.16
CA VAL A 291 -22.89 1.76 10.03
C VAL A 291 -23.39 2.05 8.62
N LEU A 292 -23.82 1.02 7.93
CA LEU A 292 -24.39 1.14 6.59
C LEU A 292 -25.74 1.86 6.63
N GLY A 293 -25.90 2.86 5.76
CA GLY A 293 -27.13 3.65 5.64
C GLY A 293 -27.15 4.89 6.56
N GLU A 294 -26.34 4.88 7.62
CA GLU A 294 -26.18 6.02 8.52
C GLU A 294 -24.88 6.78 8.24
N ASP A 295 -23.75 6.09 8.31
CA ASP A 295 -22.43 6.71 8.13
C ASP A 295 -22.03 6.83 6.66
N PHE A 296 -22.48 5.92 5.81
CA PHE A 296 -22.21 5.91 4.38
C PHE A 296 -23.30 5.19 3.59
N THR A 297 -23.40 5.50 2.30
CA THR A 297 -24.46 4.95 1.41
C THR A 297 -23.92 4.19 0.20
N ALA A 298 -22.61 4.18 -0.02
CA ALA A 298 -21.96 3.38 -1.06
C ALA A 298 -20.58 2.92 -0.61
N PRO A 299 -20.11 1.75 -1.06
CA PRO A 299 -18.84 1.22 -0.59
C PRO A 299 -17.66 2.02 -1.14
N THR A 300 -16.65 2.22 -0.27
CA THR A 300 -15.28 2.56 -0.63
C THR A 300 -14.44 1.27 -0.66
N CYS A 301 -13.15 1.38 -1.02
CA CYS A 301 -12.23 0.25 -0.97
C CYS A 301 -12.20 -0.38 0.44
N ALA A 302 -12.19 0.46 1.47
CA ALA A 302 -12.14 0.01 2.86
C ALA A 302 -13.41 -0.74 3.32
N VAL A 303 -14.59 -0.42 2.78
CA VAL A 303 -15.83 -1.15 3.05
C VAL A 303 -15.70 -2.61 2.63
N CYS A 304 -15.23 -2.84 1.41
CA CYS A 304 -15.09 -4.19 0.87
C CYS A 304 -13.93 -4.99 1.47
N HIS A 305 -12.81 -4.33 1.81
CA HIS A 305 -11.57 -5.02 2.10
C HIS A 305 -11.10 -4.99 3.56
N VAL A 306 -11.56 -4.03 4.39
CA VAL A 306 -10.92 -3.77 5.69
C VAL A 306 -11.91 -3.59 6.84
N SER A 307 -12.94 -2.75 6.66
CA SER A 307 -13.72 -2.20 7.76
C SER A 307 -14.60 -3.20 8.49
N LEU A 308 -14.80 -2.95 9.79
CA LEU A 308 -15.93 -3.50 10.55
C LEU A 308 -17.19 -2.77 10.11
N LEU A 309 -18.15 -3.51 9.61
CA LEU A 309 -19.43 -3.00 9.11
C LEU A 309 -20.57 -3.57 9.92
N THR A 310 -21.51 -2.71 10.29
CA THR A 310 -22.80 -3.12 10.87
C THR A 310 -23.95 -2.51 10.07
N ASP A 311 -25.12 -3.09 10.24
CA ASP A 311 -26.38 -2.45 9.87
C ASP A 311 -26.85 -1.48 10.96
N GLY A 312 -27.99 -0.83 10.75
CA GLY A 312 -28.61 0.11 11.71
C GLY A 312 -29.13 -0.57 12.99
N GLU A 313 -29.24 -1.89 13.02
CA GLU A 313 -29.65 -2.69 14.17
C GLU A 313 -28.44 -3.17 15.00
N GLY A 314 -27.20 -2.91 14.52
CA GLY A 314 -25.96 -3.29 15.17
C GLY A 314 -25.45 -4.69 14.83
N GLU A 315 -26.11 -5.39 13.89
CA GLU A 315 -25.67 -6.71 13.43
C GLU A 315 -24.43 -6.58 12.53
N VAL A 316 -23.45 -7.47 12.75
CA VAL A 316 -22.18 -7.43 12.01
C VAL A 316 -22.35 -7.97 10.60
N ILE A 317 -22.22 -7.10 9.60
CA ILE A 317 -22.18 -7.45 8.18
C ILE A 317 -20.81 -8.02 7.80
N ALA A 318 -19.74 -7.38 8.28
CA ALA A 318 -18.38 -7.80 7.98
C ALA A 318 -17.43 -7.43 9.13
N GLU A 319 -16.62 -8.37 9.55
CA GLU A 319 -15.60 -8.17 10.58
C GLU A 319 -14.45 -7.27 10.08
N ARG A 320 -13.83 -6.50 11.00
CA ARG A 320 -12.61 -5.77 10.69
C ARG A 320 -11.46 -6.73 10.37
N THR A 321 -10.71 -6.43 9.33
CA THR A 321 -9.51 -7.18 8.98
C THR A 321 -8.43 -6.28 8.40
N HIS A 322 -7.16 -6.54 8.76
CA HIS A 322 -5.98 -5.98 8.09
C HIS A 322 -5.30 -7.02 7.18
N GLN A 323 -5.86 -8.23 7.08
CA GLN A 323 -5.55 -9.17 6.02
C GLN A 323 -6.51 -8.97 4.85
N MET A 324 -6.22 -8.00 3.99
CA MET A 324 -7.10 -7.57 2.90
C MET A 324 -7.40 -8.67 1.87
N ASN A 325 -6.65 -9.77 1.89
CA ASN A 325 -6.87 -10.94 1.03
C ASN A 325 -8.03 -11.84 1.50
N ASN A 326 -8.51 -11.71 2.75
CA ASN A 326 -9.49 -12.63 3.35
C ASN A 326 -10.80 -12.75 2.57
N ARG A 327 -11.15 -11.72 1.79
CA ARG A 327 -12.38 -11.67 0.98
C ARG A 327 -12.09 -11.81 -0.51
N LEU A 328 -10.86 -12.21 -0.89
CA LEU A 328 -10.42 -12.35 -2.27
C LEU A 328 -10.18 -13.83 -2.62
N SER A 329 -11.06 -14.40 -3.44
CA SER A 329 -10.94 -15.78 -3.92
C SER A 329 -9.86 -15.92 -4.98
N HIS A 330 -9.68 -14.90 -5.82
CA HIS A 330 -8.71 -14.85 -6.91
C HIS A 330 -7.82 -13.62 -6.81
N ARG A 331 -6.58 -13.77 -7.23
CA ARG A 331 -5.73 -12.68 -7.62
C ARG A 331 -5.99 -12.39 -9.09
N ILE A 332 -6.80 -11.36 -9.35
CA ILE A 332 -7.25 -11.01 -10.71
C ILE A 332 -6.16 -10.26 -11.51
N PHE A 333 -5.11 -9.80 -10.85
CA PHE A 333 -3.90 -9.27 -11.45
C PHE A 333 -2.71 -10.11 -11.00
N GLY A 334 -1.80 -10.39 -11.89
CA GLY A 334 -0.59 -11.18 -11.57
C GLY A 334 0.09 -11.70 -12.83
N PRO A 335 1.31 -12.15 -12.74
CA PRO A 335 2.04 -12.75 -13.82
C PRO A 335 1.57 -14.21 -13.97
N VAL A 336 1.09 -14.65 -15.06
CA VAL A 336 0.72 -13.99 -16.33
C VAL A 336 -0.81 -13.99 -16.42
N TYR A 337 -1.43 -14.89 -15.68
CA TYR A 337 -2.89 -15.14 -15.67
C TYR A 337 -3.49 -14.80 -14.33
N ALA A 338 -4.79 -14.51 -14.32
CA ALA A 338 -5.56 -14.53 -13.07
C ALA A 338 -5.58 -15.97 -12.52
N HIS A 339 -5.40 -16.12 -11.24
CA HIS A 339 -5.26 -17.42 -10.57
C HIS A 339 -5.87 -17.35 -9.15
N PRO A 340 -6.13 -18.51 -8.49
CA PRO A 340 -6.50 -18.52 -7.07
C PRO A 340 -5.49 -17.76 -6.22
N HIS A 341 -5.94 -17.15 -5.13
CA HIS A 341 -5.04 -16.34 -4.31
C HIS A 341 -3.91 -17.20 -3.71
N PRO A 342 -2.67 -16.71 -3.58
CA PRO A 342 -1.60 -17.43 -2.90
C PRO A 342 -1.95 -17.76 -1.44
N VAL A 343 -1.50 -18.94 -0.96
CA VAL A 343 -1.63 -19.35 0.44
C VAL A 343 -0.70 -18.51 1.33
N SER A 344 0.55 -18.31 0.87
CA SER A 344 1.55 -17.51 1.58
C SER A 344 1.56 -16.06 1.10
N PRO A 345 1.72 -15.06 1.99
CA PRO A 345 1.97 -13.69 1.59
C PRO A 345 3.37 -13.51 0.95
N ASN A 346 4.33 -14.37 1.28
CA ASN A 346 5.60 -14.47 0.58
C ASN A 346 5.43 -15.29 -0.69
N THR A 347 5.40 -14.62 -1.85
CA THR A 347 5.24 -15.27 -3.16
C THR A 347 6.55 -15.70 -3.80
N THR A 348 7.71 -15.42 -3.20
CA THR A 348 9.02 -15.83 -3.72
C THR A 348 9.24 -17.33 -3.65
N ILE A 349 8.45 -18.02 -2.79
CA ILE A 349 8.48 -19.49 -2.67
C ILE A 349 7.76 -20.21 -3.82
N ILE A 350 6.95 -19.47 -4.59
CA ILE A 350 6.14 -20.06 -5.67
C ILE A 350 7.06 -20.46 -6.81
N LYS A 351 6.88 -21.71 -7.26
CA LYS A 351 7.49 -22.22 -8.50
C LYS A 351 6.46 -23.06 -9.23
N ASN A 352 6.34 -22.83 -10.53
CA ASN A 352 5.52 -23.69 -11.36
C ASN A 352 6.26 -25.02 -11.69
N LYS A 353 5.62 -25.94 -12.39
CA LYS A 353 6.20 -27.25 -12.74
C LYS A 353 7.41 -27.12 -13.65
N ALA A 354 7.47 -26.06 -14.48
CA ALA A 354 8.62 -25.74 -15.31
C ALA A 354 9.80 -25.14 -14.51
N GLY A 355 9.62 -24.90 -13.19
CA GLY A 355 10.64 -24.33 -12.31
C GLY A 355 10.72 -22.80 -12.33
N LEU A 356 9.84 -22.12 -13.08
CA LEU A 356 9.78 -20.67 -13.10
C LEU A 356 9.12 -20.13 -11.83
N PRO A 357 9.55 -18.98 -11.30
CA PRO A 357 8.96 -18.36 -10.12
C PRO A 357 7.66 -17.63 -10.48
N LEU A 358 6.72 -18.37 -11.04
CA LEU A 358 5.41 -17.91 -11.49
C LEU A 358 4.29 -18.74 -10.85
N PRO A 359 3.13 -18.13 -10.54
CA PRO A 359 1.98 -18.83 -9.97
C PRO A 359 1.22 -19.68 -10.98
N THR A 360 1.58 -19.59 -12.26
CA THR A 360 1.00 -20.37 -13.35
C THR A 360 2.09 -20.86 -14.29
N GLU A 361 1.80 -21.91 -15.04
CA GLU A 361 2.57 -22.23 -16.25
C GLU A 361 2.35 -21.17 -17.31
N LEU A 362 3.21 -21.11 -18.33
CA LEU A 362 2.96 -20.27 -19.51
C LEU A 362 1.77 -20.76 -20.34
N THR A 363 1.38 -22.01 -20.16
CA THR A 363 0.16 -22.63 -20.73
C THR A 363 -1.11 -22.34 -19.95
N GLY A 364 -1.00 -21.63 -18.81
CA GLY A 364 -2.12 -21.14 -18.03
C GLY A 364 -2.49 -21.98 -16.79
N GLU A 365 -1.97 -23.22 -16.65
CA GLU A 365 -2.28 -24.06 -15.50
C GLU A 365 -1.73 -23.46 -14.20
N PRO A 366 -2.58 -23.31 -13.16
CA PRO A 366 -2.14 -22.73 -11.89
C PRO A 366 -1.26 -23.71 -11.09
N ALA A 367 -0.27 -23.17 -10.40
CA ALA A 367 0.62 -23.89 -9.47
C ALA A 367 -0.12 -24.15 -8.13
N MET A 368 -1.13 -25.02 -8.15
CA MET A 368 -2.09 -25.24 -7.05
C MET A 368 -1.46 -25.61 -5.71
N GLU A 369 -0.22 -26.10 -5.71
CA GLU A 369 0.54 -26.39 -4.48
C GLU A 369 0.72 -25.12 -3.61
N PHE A 370 0.80 -23.94 -4.23
CA PHE A 370 1.05 -22.65 -3.57
C PHE A 370 -0.20 -21.77 -3.47
N LEU A 371 -1.33 -22.23 -4.01
CA LEU A 371 -2.54 -21.45 -4.15
C LEU A 371 -3.67 -22.03 -3.27
N ILE A 372 -4.61 -21.17 -2.84
CA ILE A 372 -5.75 -21.62 -2.02
C ILE A 372 -6.63 -22.58 -2.82
N GLY A 373 -7.07 -23.63 -2.15
CA GLY A 373 -7.97 -24.63 -2.74
C GLY A 373 -9.40 -24.13 -2.92
N PRO A 374 -10.26 -24.92 -3.61
CA PRO A 374 -11.64 -24.52 -3.93
C PRO A 374 -12.50 -24.18 -2.72
N GLU A 375 -12.30 -24.86 -1.59
CA GLU A 375 -13.05 -24.62 -0.35
C GLU A 375 -12.75 -23.22 0.21
N GLU A 376 -11.47 -22.85 0.33
CA GLU A 376 -11.08 -21.52 0.81
C GLU A 376 -11.46 -20.43 -0.20
N GLN A 377 -11.40 -20.70 -1.51
CA GLN A 377 -11.91 -19.78 -2.55
C GLN A 377 -13.41 -19.52 -2.36
N ALA A 378 -14.20 -20.55 -2.15
CA ALA A 378 -15.63 -20.45 -1.94
C ALA A 378 -15.93 -19.63 -0.66
N LYS A 379 -15.24 -19.93 0.45
CA LYS A 379 -15.37 -19.19 1.71
C LYS A 379 -15.08 -17.69 1.54
N ARG A 380 -13.95 -17.32 0.93
CA ARG A 380 -13.58 -15.92 0.70
C ARG A 380 -14.58 -15.21 -0.22
N ARG A 381 -15.09 -15.92 -1.23
CA ARG A 381 -16.14 -15.42 -2.12
C ARG A 381 -17.43 -15.11 -1.36
N GLU A 382 -17.89 -16.02 -0.51
CA GLU A 382 -19.09 -15.80 0.30
C GLU A 382 -18.92 -14.63 1.28
N GLN A 383 -17.74 -14.47 1.89
CA GLN A 383 -17.44 -13.31 2.72
C GLN A 383 -17.55 -11.99 1.95
N MET A 384 -17.08 -11.93 0.70
CA MET A 384 -17.26 -10.73 -0.14
C MET A 384 -18.71 -10.55 -0.55
N LYS A 385 -19.43 -11.63 -0.91
CA LYS A 385 -20.84 -11.58 -1.23
C LYS A 385 -21.69 -11.04 -0.08
N THR A 386 -21.36 -11.36 1.17
CA THR A 386 -22.06 -10.83 2.35
C THR A 386 -22.04 -9.30 2.36
N VAL A 387 -20.91 -8.68 2.01
CA VAL A 387 -20.84 -7.21 1.88
C VAL A 387 -21.74 -6.71 0.75
N CYS A 388 -21.78 -7.39 -0.39
CA CYS A 388 -22.66 -6.99 -1.50
C CYS A 388 -24.15 -7.11 -1.14
N LEU A 389 -24.50 -8.19 -0.43
CA LEU A 389 -25.89 -8.51 -0.05
C LEU A 389 -26.50 -7.51 0.93
N SER A 390 -25.69 -6.69 1.61
CA SER A 390 -26.20 -5.62 2.46
C SER A 390 -26.90 -4.48 1.69
N CYS A 391 -26.68 -4.42 0.36
CA CYS A 391 -27.31 -3.43 -0.53
C CYS A 391 -27.98 -4.05 -1.75
N HIS A 392 -27.50 -5.21 -2.22
CA HIS A 392 -27.95 -5.83 -3.47
C HIS A 392 -28.72 -7.13 -3.22
N SER A 393 -29.65 -7.46 -4.12
CA SER A 393 -30.33 -8.76 -4.07
C SER A 393 -29.36 -9.92 -4.32
N ARG A 394 -29.67 -11.09 -3.75
CA ARG A 394 -28.91 -12.32 -3.96
C ARG A 394 -28.73 -12.65 -5.44
N GLN A 395 -29.81 -12.55 -6.23
CA GLN A 395 -29.75 -12.84 -7.66
C GLN A 395 -28.77 -11.92 -8.39
N TRP A 396 -28.77 -10.61 -8.07
CA TRP A 396 -27.83 -9.66 -8.66
C TRP A 396 -26.40 -10.01 -8.26
N THR A 397 -26.17 -10.28 -6.96
CA THR A 397 -24.85 -10.62 -6.43
C THR A 397 -24.29 -11.88 -7.08
N ASP A 398 -25.09 -12.94 -7.17
CA ASP A 398 -24.65 -14.20 -7.78
C ASP A 398 -24.33 -14.03 -9.27
N ASN A 399 -25.16 -13.29 -10.01
CA ASN A 399 -24.90 -12.96 -11.41
C ASN A 399 -23.64 -12.11 -11.61
N HIS A 400 -23.39 -11.17 -10.70
CA HIS A 400 -22.18 -10.34 -10.72
C HIS A 400 -20.92 -11.19 -10.58
N PHE A 401 -20.88 -12.10 -9.58
CA PHE A 401 -19.74 -12.99 -9.38
C PHE A 401 -19.55 -13.98 -10.54
N ALA A 402 -20.62 -14.52 -11.08
CA ALA A 402 -20.55 -15.34 -12.30
C ALA A 402 -19.98 -14.56 -13.49
N GLY A 403 -20.34 -13.28 -13.62
CA GLY A 403 -19.76 -12.37 -14.62
C GLY A 403 -18.27 -12.13 -14.45
N ILE A 404 -17.79 -12.00 -13.20
CA ILE A 404 -16.36 -11.88 -12.89
C ILE A 404 -15.61 -13.14 -13.30
N GLU A 405 -16.11 -14.32 -12.93
CA GLU A 405 -15.49 -15.61 -13.28
C GLU A 405 -15.39 -15.78 -14.80
N LYS A 406 -16.48 -15.53 -15.51
CA LYS A 406 -16.46 -15.56 -16.98
C LYS A 406 -15.45 -14.57 -17.57
N THR A 407 -15.29 -13.40 -16.97
CA THR A 407 -14.30 -12.42 -17.42
C THR A 407 -12.87 -12.90 -17.17
N ILE A 408 -12.61 -13.55 -16.04
CA ILE A 408 -11.33 -14.18 -15.75
C ILE A 408 -11.00 -15.22 -16.82
N ASP A 409 -11.93 -16.15 -17.11
CA ASP A 409 -11.72 -17.21 -18.09
C ASP A 409 -11.41 -16.63 -19.47
N VAL A 410 -12.24 -15.71 -19.98
CA VAL A 410 -12.06 -15.11 -21.31
C VAL A 410 -10.76 -14.31 -21.40
N THR A 411 -10.38 -13.58 -20.37
CA THR A 411 -9.13 -12.81 -20.40
C THR A 411 -7.90 -13.69 -20.25
N ASN A 412 -7.99 -14.80 -19.51
CA ASN A 412 -6.93 -15.82 -19.46
C ASN A 412 -6.76 -16.49 -20.83
N GLU A 413 -7.84 -16.84 -21.53
CA GLU A 413 -7.80 -17.40 -22.89
C GLU A 413 -7.14 -16.44 -23.89
N MET A 414 -7.50 -15.15 -23.85
CA MET A 414 -6.87 -14.14 -24.72
C MET A 414 -5.39 -13.92 -24.38
N THR A 415 -5.03 -14.02 -23.11
CA THR A 415 -3.64 -13.97 -22.67
C THR A 415 -2.87 -15.20 -23.15
N LEU A 416 -3.47 -16.41 -23.08
CA LEU A 416 -2.89 -17.63 -23.60
C LEU A 416 -2.64 -17.55 -25.11
N THR A 417 -3.56 -16.96 -25.85
CA THR A 417 -3.38 -16.70 -27.29
C THR A 417 -2.13 -15.86 -27.55
N ALA A 418 -1.95 -14.76 -26.83
CA ALA A 418 -0.78 -13.91 -26.93
C ALA A 418 0.52 -14.65 -26.50
N THR A 419 0.43 -15.42 -25.42
CA THR A 419 1.55 -16.23 -24.94
C THR A 419 1.99 -17.29 -25.97
N ASN A 420 1.04 -17.93 -26.67
CA ASN A 420 1.37 -18.88 -27.73
C ASN A 420 2.09 -18.21 -28.92
N ILE A 421 1.71 -16.97 -29.28
CA ILE A 421 2.43 -16.20 -30.32
C ILE A 421 3.85 -15.88 -29.86
N LEU A 422 4.03 -15.50 -28.60
CA LEU A 422 5.37 -15.26 -28.03
C LEU A 422 6.24 -16.53 -28.02
N LEU A 423 5.67 -17.65 -27.57
CA LEU A 423 6.39 -18.95 -27.54
C LEU A 423 6.80 -19.37 -28.91
N GLU A 424 5.98 -19.14 -29.94
CA GLU A 424 6.34 -19.42 -31.35
C GLU A 424 7.53 -18.55 -31.81
N ALA A 425 7.52 -17.24 -31.42
CA ALA A 425 8.65 -16.34 -31.74
C ALA A 425 9.95 -16.82 -31.10
N TRP A 426 9.94 -17.22 -29.84
CA TRP A 426 11.11 -17.77 -29.16
C TRP A 426 11.58 -19.10 -29.75
N ASN A 427 10.66 -20.03 -30.02
CA ASN A 427 10.99 -21.36 -30.59
C ASN A 427 11.61 -21.24 -31.97
N ARG A 428 11.23 -20.21 -32.73
CA ARG A 428 11.78 -19.95 -34.07
C ARG A 428 13.05 -19.10 -34.04
N GLY A 429 13.49 -18.65 -32.86
CA GLY A 429 14.65 -17.78 -32.72
C GLY A 429 14.46 -16.37 -33.29
N LEU A 430 13.20 -15.92 -33.46
CA LEU A 430 12.85 -14.57 -33.93
C LEU A 430 12.92 -13.54 -32.82
N ALA A 431 12.88 -13.97 -31.56
CA ALA A 431 13.13 -13.23 -30.34
C ALA A 431 13.96 -14.10 -29.38
N THR A 432 14.63 -13.45 -28.40
CA THR A 432 15.55 -14.13 -27.48
C THR A 432 14.87 -14.24 -26.09
N GLY A 433 14.30 -15.38 -25.79
CA GLY A 433 13.57 -15.62 -24.53
C GLY A 433 14.09 -16.77 -23.71
N LEU A 434 13.21 -17.46 -22.99
CA LEU A 434 13.55 -18.57 -22.10
C LEU A 434 14.38 -19.66 -22.75
N PRO A 435 14.11 -20.11 -24.00
CA PRO A 435 14.93 -21.17 -24.66
C PRO A 435 16.38 -20.78 -24.87
N GLN A 436 16.67 -19.48 -24.93
CA GLN A 436 18.00 -18.91 -25.13
C GLN A 436 18.60 -18.34 -23.85
N ASN A 437 17.96 -18.53 -22.68
CA ASN A 437 18.31 -17.91 -21.39
C ASN A 437 18.38 -16.36 -21.45
N GLY A 438 17.53 -15.76 -22.29
CA GLY A 438 17.38 -14.30 -22.43
C GLY A 438 16.45 -13.69 -21.41
N ASN A 439 16.44 -12.36 -21.35
CA ASN A 439 15.41 -11.61 -20.65
C ASN A 439 14.09 -11.76 -21.42
N ILE A 440 13.01 -12.03 -20.70
CA ILE A 440 11.69 -12.28 -21.32
C ILE A 440 10.84 -11.01 -21.43
N PHE A 441 11.43 -9.82 -21.27
CA PHE A 441 10.74 -8.54 -21.22
C PHE A 441 11.45 -7.39 -21.97
N ASP A 442 12.50 -7.64 -22.73
CA ASP A 442 13.31 -6.58 -23.33
C ASP A 442 13.06 -6.37 -24.84
N GLU A 443 12.52 -7.36 -25.55
CA GLU A 443 12.18 -7.22 -26.97
C GLU A 443 10.74 -6.72 -27.20
N ASN A 444 10.47 -6.22 -28.41
CA ASN A 444 9.18 -5.59 -28.71
C ASN A 444 7.97 -6.54 -28.55
N ILE A 445 8.09 -7.80 -28.98
CA ILE A 445 7.02 -8.78 -28.85
C ILE A 445 6.75 -9.13 -27.39
N GLU A 446 7.77 -9.13 -26.56
CA GLU A 446 7.69 -9.36 -25.12
C GLU A 446 7.04 -8.18 -24.41
N LYS A 447 7.35 -6.95 -24.82
CA LYS A 447 6.67 -5.74 -24.33
C LYS A 447 5.19 -5.73 -24.70
N MET A 448 4.83 -6.14 -25.90
CA MET A 448 3.43 -6.35 -26.29
C MET A 448 2.76 -7.45 -25.43
N TRP A 449 3.50 -8.53 -25.10
CA TRP A 449 3.00 -9.58 -24.22
C TRP A 449 2.78 -9.08 -22.78
N ILE A 450 3.70 -8.24 -22.24
CA ILE A 450 3.49 -7.56 -20.94
C ILE A 450 2.20 -6.72 -20.97
N GLU A 451 2.01 -5.88 -21.99
CA GLU A 451 0.79 -5.08 -22.13
C GLU A 451 -0.47 -5.94 -22.12
N GLN A 452 -0.42 -7.12 -22.73
CA GLN A 452 -1.55 -8.05 -22.79
C GLN A 452 -2.05 -8.47 -21.41
N TRP A 453 -1.15 -8.99 -20.58
CA TRP A 453 -1.56 -9.56 -19.31
C TRP A 453 -1.51 -8.55 -18.15
N LEU A 454 -0.57 -7.61 -18.16
CA LEU A 454 -0.35 -6.67 -17.07
C LEU A 454 -1.30 -5.47 -17.16
N PHE A 455 -1.58 -4.96 -18.37
CA PHE A 455 -2.42 -3.78 -18.55
C PHE A 455 -3.84 -4.13 -19.00
N TYR A 456 -3.99 -4.78 -20.13
CA TYR A 456 -5.29 -4.93 -20.78
C TYR A 456 -6.16 -6.00 -20.11
N ALA A 457 -5.60 -7.16 -19.79
CA ALA A 457 -6.33 -8.19 -19.06
C ALA A 457 -6.69 -7.74 -17.64
N ASN A 458 -5.76 -7.08 -16.93
CA ASN A 458 -6.04 -6.54 -15.59
C ASN A 458 -7.14 -5.48 -15.61
N SER A 459 -7.07 -4.49 -16.51
CA SER A 459 -8.11 -3.47 -16.65
C SER A 459 -9.49 -4.09 -16.89
N THR A 460 -9.57 -5.08 -17.76
CA THR A 460 -10.83 -5.79 -18.07
C THR A 460 -11.37 -6.53 -16.84
N ARG A 461 -10.51 -7.20 -16.07
CA ARG A 461 -10.89 -7.93 -14.84
C ARG A 461 -11.33 -6.99 -13.73
N PHE A 462 -10.60 -5.90 -13.50
CA PHE A 462 -11.00 -4.86 -12.54
C PHE A 462 -12.31 -4.20 -12.95
N ALA A 463 -12.51 -3.94 -14.25
CA ALA A 463 -13.78 -3.39 -14.75
C ALA A 463 -14.95 -4.33 -14.47
N SER A 464 -14.78 -5.64 -14.63
CA SER A 464 -15.81 -6.62 -14.27
C SER A 464 -16.05 -6.65 -12.76
N ALA A 465 -14.99 -6.67 -11.95
CA ALA A 465 -15.10 -6.77 -10.50
C ALA A 465 -15.77 -5.54 -9.85
N MET A 466 -15.55 -4.33 -10.40
CA MET A 466 -16.03 -3.08 -9.82
C MET A 466 -17.05 -2.33 -10.69
N ALA A 467 -17.52 -2.96 -11.77
CA ALA A 467 -18.50 -2.38 -12.72
C ALA A 467 -18.04 -1.05 -13.33
N GLY A 468 -16.76 -0.93 -13.68
CA GLY A 468 -16.17 0.23 -14.35
C GLY A 468 -16.23 0.10 -15.88
N ALA A 469 -17.32 0.51 -16.50
CA ALA A 469 -17.72 0.14 -17.87
C ALA A 469 -16.68 0.46 -18.94
N ASP A 470 -16.10 1.66 -18.96
CA ASP A 470 -15.16 2.08 -20.01
C ASP A 470 -13.87 1.26 -20.00
N TYR A 471 -13.36 0.94 -18.80
CA TYR A 471 -12.18 0.07 -18.62
C TYR A 471 -12.40 -1.36 -19.09
N GLY A 472 -13.63 -1.81 -19.16
CA GLY A 472 -13.99 -3.11 -19.74
C GLY A 472 -13.96 -3.12 -21.27
N VAL A 473 -13.99 -1.96 -21.93
CA VAL A 473 -14.14 -1.82 -23.39
C VAL A 473 -12.98 -1.08 -24.02
N PHE A 474 -12.87 0.24 -23.82
CA PHE A 474 -11.93 1.11 -24.53
C PHE A 474 -10.75 1.61 -23.69
N ALA A 475 -10.94 1.91 -22.40
CA ALA A 475 -9.85 2.35 -21.54
C ALA A 475 -8.99 1.15 -21.08
N ASN A 476 -8.00 0.77 -21.88
CA ASN A 476 -7.15 -0.41 -21.70
C ASN A 476 -7.91 -1.76 -21.57
N GLY A 477 -9.16 -1.83 -22.08
CA GLY A 477 -9.99 -3.02 -21.95
C GLY A 477 -9.93 -3.94 -23.18
N ARG A 478 -11.11 -4.54 -23.52
CA ARG A 478 -11.25 -5.59 -24.55
C ARG A 478 -10.81 -5.17 -25.95
N TRP A 479 -10.94 -3.89 -26.30
CA TRP A 479 -10.42 -3.36 -27.55
C TRP A 479 -8.91 -3.58 -27.68
N TYR A 480 -8.19 -3.24 -26.62
CA TYR A 480 -6.72 -3.39 -26.59
C TYR A 480 -6.31 -4.86 -26.49
N LEU A 481 -7.02 -5.68 -25.70
CA LEU A 481 -6.78 -7.13 -25.66
C LEU A 481 -6.81 -7.75 -27.06
N SER A 482 -7.86 -7.46 -27.86
CA SER A 482 -7.98 -8.03 -29.20
C SER A 482 -7.02 -7.42 -30.21
N LYS A 483 -6.84 -6.10 -30.17
CA LYS A 483 -5.90 -5.38 -31.04
C LYS A 483 -4.47 -5.87 -30.85
N ASN A 484 -4.04 -6.02 -29.61
CA ASN A 484 -2.67 -6.41 -29.27
C ASN A 484 -2.32 -7.82 -29.76
N VAL A 485 -3.24 -8.77 -29.66
CA VAL A 485 -3.07 -10.11 -30.24
C VAL A 485 -2.79 -10.04 -31.75
N GLN A 486 -3.50 -9.15 -32.49
CA GLN A 486 -3.24 -8.96 -33.91
C GLN A 486 -1.89 -8.30 -34.19
N LEU A 487 -1.49 -7.32 -33.38
CA LEU A 487 -0.18 -6.68 -33.50
C LEU A 487 0.97 -7.68 -33.25
N MET A 488 0.82 -8.55 -32.26
CA MET A 488 1.80 -9.62 -31.99
C MET A 488 1.88 -10.63 -33.16
N LEU A 489 0.73 -11.02 -33.72
CA LEU A 489 0.69 -11.90 -34.88
C LEU A 489 1.31 -11.25 -36.12
N ASP A 490 1.05 -9.99 -36.38
CA ASP A 490 1.63 -9.26 -37.49
C ASP A 490 3.15 -9.10 -37.31
N TRP A 491 3.62 -8.83 -36.08
CA TRP A 491 5.05 -8.81 -35.77
C TRP A 491 5.72 -10.14 -36.10
N LEU A 492 5.12 -11.27 -35.67
CA LEU A 492 5.63 -12.62 -35.96
C LEU A 492 5.75 -12.87 -37.46
N LYS A 493 4.70 -12.55 -38.25
CA LYS A 493 4.69 -12.71 -39.71
C LYS A 493 5.74 -11.87 -40.42
N ILE A 494 5.89 -10.59 -40.03
CA ILE A 494 6.87 -9.67 -40.61
C ILE A 494 8.28 -10.16 -40.36
N ARG A 495 8.57 -10.64 -39.15
CA ARG A 495 9.89 -11.18 -38.82
C ARG A 495 10.20 -12.50 -39.55
N ASP A 496 9.17 -13.33 -39.73
CA ASP A 496 9.30 -14.59 -40.44
C ASP A 496 9.64 -14.43 -41.95
N HIS A 497 8.98 -13.47 -42.59
CA HIS A 497 9.19 -13.16 -44.01
C HIS A 497 10.36 -12.20 -44.29
N GLY A 498 10.86 -11.48 -43.28
CA GLY A 498 11.98 -10.55 -43.42
C GLY A 498 13.37 -11.21 -43.32
N GLY A 499 13.42 -12.54 -43.15
CA GLY A 499 14.63 -13.34 -43.15
C GLY A 499 14.94 -13.99 -44.52
N GLU A 500 14.08 -13.76 -45.53
CA GLU A 500 14.33 -14.07 -46.93
C GLU A 500 14.83 -12.79 -47.62
#